data_353e259c3cbe9fb456eeab742b6e12e3
#
_entry.id   353e259c3cbe9fb456eeab742b6e12e3
#
_cell.length_a   1.000
_cell.length_b   1.000
_cell.length_c   1.000
_cell.angle_alpha   90.00
_cell.angle_beta   90.00
_cell.angle_gamma   90.00
#
_symmetry.space_group_name_H-M   'P 1'
#
loop_
_entity.id
_entity.type
_entity.pdbx_description
1 polymer ?
#
loop_
_entity_poly.entity_id
_entity_poly.type
_entity_poly.pdbx_seq_one_letter_code
_entity_poly.pdbx_strand_id
1 'polypeptide(L)'
;TESWSTIPGQLLIKIIKMNPKAIKGQEMYGVMNNISQEWIPGVYSEIWKRANDRKNKHCTWINCDGPVDAIWIENLNTVLDDNKILTLANAERIPMSDNCKMTFEVENLDNASPATVSRCGIIYVSPPDLGWEPLFDTWSKDRAEKKQNCSNEEADWLSTFVTKYIEKPNLQIALQKGYLYMMPCPMIIRVSQFLTLLTAVLLPHLQKQEAVDKKCFELYFVYCLAWSFAGLFEIDDRQRFHREILEKCNAPLPQISAARAQTEKETVFDYCVDYETKTWKTW
;
A
#
# COMPACT_ATOMS: atom_id res chain seq x y z
N THR A 1 -8.02 -16.92 6.14
CA THR A 1 -9.30 -16.24 5.83
C THR A 1 -9.88 -16.78 4.54
N GLU A 2 -11.20 -16.86 4.43
CA GLU A 2 -11.90 -17.31 3.23
C GLU A 2 -12.66 -16.12 2.65
N SER A 3 -12.59 -15.95 1.33
CA SER A 3 -13.35 -14.94 0.58
C SER A 3 -13.88 -15.54 -0.72
N TRP A 4 -14.90 -14.92 -1.28
CA TRP A 4 -15.53 -15.36 -2.52
C TRP A 4 -15.49 -14.25 -3.55
N SER A 5 -15.26 -14.63 -4.81
CA SER A 5 -15.29 -13.74 -5.95
C SER A 5 -16.03 -14.38 -7.11
N THR A 6 -16.69 -13.57 -7.91
CA THR A 6 -17.39 -14.02 -9.12
C THR A 6 -16.85 -13.26 -10.33
N ILE A 7 -16.48 -14.00 -11.37
CA ILE A 7 -16.19 -13.43 -12.68
C ILE A 7 -17.36 -13.80 -13.60
N PRO A 8 -18.00 -12.85 -14.28
CA PRO A 8 -19.13 -13.12 -15.13
C PRO A 8 -18.82 -14.22 -16.15
N GLY A 9 -19.68 -15.25 -16.22
CA GLY A 9 -19.52 -16.40 -17.11
C GLY A 9 -18.51 -17.46 -16.67
N GLN A 10 -17.93 -17.35 -15.48
CA GLN A 10 -16.98 -18.32 -14.93
C GLN A 10 -17.49 -18.97 -13.64
N LEU A 11 -16.79 -20.04 -13.22
CA LEU A 11 -17.06 -20.71 -11.95
C LEU A 11 -16.85 -19.75 -10.77
N LEU A 12 -17.64 -19.92 -9.72
CA LEU A 12 -17.45 -19.24 -8.46
C LEU A 12 -16.03 -19.52 -7.93
N ILE A 13 -15.30 -18.46 -7.57
CA ILE A 13 -13.93 -18.57 -7.07
C ILE A 13 -13.96 -18.43 -5.54
N LYS A 14 -13.46 -19.44 -4.86
CA LYS A 14 -13.18 -19.40 -3.42
C LYS A 14 -11.70 -19.11 -3.19
N ILE A 15 -11.39 -18.05 -2.46
CA ILE A 15 -10.02 -17.68 -2.10
C ILE A 15 -9.78 -18.02 -0.64
N ILE A 16 -8.76 -18.83 -0.38
CA ILE A 16 -8.34 -19.22 0.97
C ILE A 16 -6.95 -18.62 1.20
N LYS A 17 -6.86 -17.62 2.06
CA LYS A 17 -5.61 -16.91 2.35
C LYS A 17 -5.03 -17.36 3.68
N MET A 18 -3.73 -17.71 3.68
CA MET A 18 -2.98 -18.09 4.86
C MET A 18 -1.55 -17.52 4.82
N ASN A 19 -0.96 -17.33 6.00
CA ASN A 19 0.46 -16.99 6.11
C ASN A 19 1.24 -18.22 6.58
N PRO A 20 2.10 -18.81 5.72
CA PRO A 20 2.88 -20.00 6.06
C PRO A 20 3.89 -19.79 7.21
N LYS A 21 4.36 -18.54 7.41
CA LYS A 21 5.29 -18.18 8.48
C LYS A 21 4.64 -18.08 9.85
N ALA A 22 3.30 -17.95 9.91
CA ALA A 22 2.57 -17.84 11.18
C ALA A 22 2.45 -19.19 11.91
N ILE A 23 2.77 -20.31 11.25
CA ILE A 23 2.64 -21.68 11.79
C ILE A 23 3.91 -22.48 11.51
N LYS A 24 4.16 -23.50 12.33
CA LYS A 24 5.30 -24.40 12.14
C LYS A 24 5.03 -25.37 10.98
N GLY A 25 6.10 -25.91 10.36
CA GLY A 25 5.96 -26.87 9.26
C GLY A 25 5.13 -28.12 9.62
N GLN A 26 5.23 -28.60 10.83
CA GLN A 26 4.41 -29.72 11.35
C GLN A 26 2.93 -29.35 11.48
N GLU A 27 2.64 -28.14 11.92
CA GLU A 27 1.26 -27.62 12.00
C GLU A 27 0.69 -27.32 10.61
N MET A 28 1.56 -26.98 9.65
CA MET A 28 1.17 -26.71 8.28
C MET A 28 0.80 -27.99 7.51
N TYR A 29 1.71 -28.97 7.51
CA TYR A 29 1.55 -30.18 6.68
C TYR A 29 0.99 -31.37 7.45
N GLY A 30 1.19 -31.43 8.74
CA GLY A 30 0.83 -32.52 9.63
C GLY A 30 2.04 -33.21 10.22
N VAL A 31 1.80 -34.01 11.24
CA VAL A 31 2.82 -34.73 12.01
C VAL A 31 2.29 -36.07 12.52
N MET A 32 3.16 -37.09 12.61
CA MET A 32 2.86 -38.34 13.34
C MET A 32 3.02 -38.08 14.83
N ASN A 33 2.02 -38.42 15.61
CA ASN A 33 2.11 -38.40 17.05
C ASN A 33 3.09 -39.50 17.50
N ASN A 34 4.16 -39.13 18.19
CA ASN A 34 5.20 -40.06 18.59
C ASN A 34 4.72 -41.10 19.64
N ILE A 35 3.62 -40.82 20.33
CA ILE A 35 3.07 -41.69 21.37
C ILE A 35 1.99 -42.63 20.81
N SER A 36 0.95 -42.03 20.17
CA SER A 36 -0.18 -42.82 19.64
C SER A 36 0.06 -43.39 18.25
N GLN A 37 1.12 -42.94 17.56
CA GLN A 37 1.39 -43.26 16.15
C GLN A 37 0.26 -42.87 15.19
N GLU A 38 -0.60 -41.95 15.62
CA GLU A 38 -1.68 -41.44 14.81
C GLU A 38 -1.22 -40.21 14.02
N TRP A 39 -1.76 -40.03 12.80
CA TRP A 39 -1.52 -38.88 11.98
C TRP A 39 -2.39 -37.70 12.43
N ILE A 40 -1.73 -36.60 12.78
CA ILE A 40 -2.39 -35.31 13.05
C ILE A 40 -2.28 -34.47 11.77
N PRO A 41 -3.40 -34.19 11.09
CA PRO A 41 -3.38 -33.43 9.85
C PRO A 41 -3.00 -31.97 10.10
N GLY A 42 -2.27 -31.36 9.17
CA GLY A 42 -1.91 -29.94 9.21
C GLY A 42 -2.96 -29.05 8.53
N VAL A 43 -2.89 -27.78 8.82
CA VAL A 43 -3.82 -26.77 8.28
C VAL A 43 -3.81 -26.74 6.76
N TYR A 44 -2.62 -26.71 6.15
CA TYR A 44 -2.48 -26.67 4.69
C TYR A 44 -2.93 -27.99 4.04
N SER A 45 -2.57 -29.12 4.62
CA SER A 45 -2.97 -30.44 4.10
C SER A 45 -4.50 -30.60 4.10
N GLU A 46 -5.19 -30.12 5.12
CA GLU A 46 -6.66 -30.12 5.17
C GLU A 46 -7.29 -29.17 4.15
N ILE A 47 -6.71 -27.96 4.00
CA ILE A 47 -7.16 -27.02 2.95
C ILE A 47 -6.97 -27.66 1.57
N TRP A 48 -5.81 -28.29 1.35
CA TRP A 48 -5.46 -28.95 0.10
C TRP A 48 -6.41 -30.10 -0.23
N LYS A 49 -6.72 -30.98 0.74
CA LYS A 49 -7.70 -32.07 0.58
C LYS A 49 -9.06 -31.54 0.18
N ARG A 50 -9.56 -30.53 0.89
CA ARG A 50 -10.87 -29.94 0.61
C ARG A 50 -10.92 -29.23 -0.74
N ALA A 51 -9.86 -28.51 -1.12
CA ALA A 51 -9.78 -27.82 -2.41
C ALA A 51 -9.76 -28.78 -3.59
N ASN A 52 -9.16 -29.96 -3.43
CA ASN A 52 -8.99 -30.96 -4.48
C ASN A 52 -10.03 -32.10 -4.42
N ASP A 53 -11.05 -31.97 -3.60
CA ASP A 53 -12.15 -32.95 -3.56
C ASP A 53 -12.93 -32.91 -4.90
N ARG A 54 -13.16 -34.09 -5.48
CA ARG A 54 -13.90 -34.27 -6.73
C ARG A 54 -15.34 -33.72 -6.68
N LYS A 55 -15.91 -33.57 -5.48
CA LYS A 55 -17.24 -33.00 -5.26
C LYS A 55 -17.24 -31.46 -5.33
N ASN A 56 -16.06 -30.86 -5.34
CA ASN A 56 -15.93 -29.42 -5.34
C ASN A 56 -16.31 -28.83 -6.71
N LYS A 57 -17.37 -28.00 -6.74
CA LYS A 57 -17.91 -27.40 -7.96
C LYS A 57 -17.41 -25.97 -8.23
N HIS A 58 -16.57 -25.41 -7.33
CA HIS A 58 -16.01 -24.07 -7.47
C HIS A 58 -14.50 -24.13 -7.70
N CYS A 59 -13.96 -23.07 -8.25
CA CYS A 59 -12.51 -22.91 -8.34
C CYS A 59 -11.98 -22.46 -6.98
N THR A 60 -10.96 -23.13 -6.45
CA THR A 60 -10.33 -22.75 -5.17
C THR A 60 -8.93 -22.22 -5.42
N TRP A 61 -8.68 -20.99 -4.99
CA TRP A 61 -7.37 -20.40 -4.98
C TRP A 61 -6.80 -20.44 -3.56
N ILE A 62 -5.69 -21.16 -3.40
CA ILE A 62 -4.95 -21.20 -2.13
C ILE A 62 -3.85 -20.15 -2.21
N ASN A 63 -3.98 -19.09 -1.44
CA ASN A 63 -3.07 -17.97 -1.43
C ASN A 63 -2.16 -18.03 -0.19
N CYS A 64 -0.88 -18.22 -0.41
CA CYS A 64 0.16 -18.17 0.61
C CYS A 64 0.71 -16.74 0.68
N ASP A 65 0.21 -15.93 1.64
CA ASP A 65 0.62 -14.55 1.87
C ASP A 65 1.67 -14.49 2.97
N GLY A 66 2.91 -14.35 2.59
CA GLY A 66 4.03 -14.25 3.52
C GLY A 66 5.38 -14.50 2.86
N PRO A 67 6.47 -14.21 3.59
CA PRO A 67 7.81 -14.37 3.04
C PRO A 67 8.12 -15.82 2.69
N VAL A 68 8.88 -16.01 1.60
CA VAL A 68 9.38 -17.33 1.20
C VAL A 68 10.41 -17.81 2.21
N ASP A 69 10.30 -19.09 2.56
CA ASP A 69 11.24 -19.79 3.41
C ASP A 69 11.36 -21.22 2.90
N ALA A 70 12.58 -21.73 2.79
CA ALA A 70 12.88 -23.09 2.37
C ALA A 70 12.09 -24.15 3.17
N ILE A 71 11.87 -23.93 4.47
CA ILE A 71 11.19 -24.87 5.36
C ILE A 71 9.78 -25.24 4.87
N TRP A 72 9.02 -24.30 4.36
CA TRP A 72 7.66 -24.59 3.91
C TRP A 72 7.53 -24.76 2.40
N ILE A 73 8.32 -24.01 1.59
CA ILE A 73 8.11 -24.04 0.14
C ILE A 73 8.68 -25.30 -0.51
N GLU A 74 9.73 -25.88 0.04
CA GLU A 74 10.34 -27.09 -0.50
C GLU A 74 9.38 -28.29 -0.50
N ASN A 75 8.49 -28.39 0.47
CA ASN A 75 7.45 -29.40 0.50
C ASN A 75 6.41 -29.26 -0.63
N LEU A 76 6.34 -28.10 -1.27
CA LEU A 76 5.45 -27.80 -2.40
C LEU A 76 6.12 -28.05 -3.75
N ASN A 77 7.41 -28.35 -3.81
CA ASN A 77 8.14 -28.58 -5.05
C ASN A 77 7.48 -29.64 -5.94
N THR A 78 6.97 -30.73 -5.33
CA THR A 78 6.28 -31.80 -6.07
C THR A 78 4.91 -31.37 -6.60
N VAL A 79 4.30 -30.35 -5.99
CA VAL A 79 3.04 -29.75 -6.44
C VAL A 79 3.30 -28.75 -7.57
N LEU A 80 4.41 -28.00 -7.49
CA LEU A 80 4.82 -27.03 -8.48
C LEU A 80 5.38 -27.68 -9.76
N ASP A 81 5.86 -28.91 -9.65
CA ASP A 81 6.28 -29.72 -10.79
C ASP A 81 5.11 -30.19 -11.65
N ASP A 82 5.39 -30.72 -12.81
CA ASP A 82 4.41 -31.31 -13.73
C ASP A 82 3.56 -32.42 -13.10
N ASN A 83 4.08 -33.09 -12.09
CA ASN A 83 3.39 -34.15 -11.33
C ASN A 83 2.16 -33.61 -10.56
N LYS A 84 2.20 -32.35 -10.10
CA LYS A 84 1.11 -31.67 -9.37
C LYS A 84 0.54 -32.50 -8.20
N ILE A 85 1.40 -33.14 -7.41
CA ILE A 85 1.02 -34.01 -6.31
C ILE A 85 1.64 -33.53 -5.00
N LEU A 86 0.80 -33.26 -3.99
CA LEU A 86 1.25 -33.04 -2.63
C LEU A 86 1.49 -34.42 -1.96
N THR A 87 2.71 -34.66 -1.51
CA THR A 87 3.07 -35.86 -0.75
C THR A 87 3.30 -35.48 0.72
N LEU A 88 2.55 -36.10 1.61
CA LEU A 88 2.63 -35.86 3.05
C LEU A 88 3.58 -36.87 3.72
N ALA A 89 4.03 -36.57 4.94
CA ALA A 89 4.94 -37.45 5.69
C ALA A 89 4.35 -38.81 6.06
N ASN A 90 3.02 -38.96 6.07
CA ASN A 90 2.31 -40.22 6.22
C ASN A 90 2.21 -41.03 4.90
N ALA A 91 2.97 -40.65 3.87
CA ALA A 91 2.97 -41.25 2.54
C ALA A 91 1.65 -41.02 1.74
N GLU A 92 0.72 -40.23 2.25
CA GLU A 92 -0.49 -39.85 1.50
C GLU A 92 -0.13 -38.92 0.32
N ARG A 93 -0.70 -39.20 -0.84
CA ARG A 93 -0.45 -38.45 -2.06
C ARG A 93 -1.77 -37.85 -2.58
N ILE A 94 -1.85 -36.54 -2.63
CA ILE A 94 -3.07 -35.81 -3.00
C ILE A 94 -2.80 -35.04 -4.28
N PRO A 95 -3.36 -35.46 -5.42
CA PRO A 95 -3.17 -34.76 -6.69
C PRO A 95 -3.91 -33.42 -6.69
N MET A 96 -3.37 -32.46 -7.42
CA MET A 96 -3.99 -31.17 -7.69
C MET A 96 -5.03 -31.31 -8.78
N SER A 97 -6.25 -30.84 -8.52
CA SER A 97 -7.32 -30.79 -9.52
C SER A 97 -7.22 -29.52 -10.38
N ASP A 98 -7.86 -29.53 -11.54
CA ASP A 98 -7.91 -28.37 -12.45
C ASP A 98 -8.61 -27.16 -11.81
N ASN A 99 -9.49 -27.41 -10.84
CA ASN A 99 -10.22 -26.40 -10.11
C ASN A 99 -9.42 -25.78 -8.93
N CYS A 100 -8.23 -26.30 -8.63
CA CYS A 100 -7.36 -25.77 -7.61
C CYS A 100 -6.23 -24.95 -8.22
N LYS A 101 -5.96 -23.76 -7.68
CA LYS A 101 -4.84 -22.90 -8.05
C LYS A 101 -4.07 -22.49 -6.82
N MET A 102 -2.76 -22.35 -6.97
CA MET A 102 -1.88 -21.83 -5.92
C MET A 102 -1.36 -20.47 -6.31
N THR A 103 -1.35 -19.55 -5.38
CA THR A 103 -0.74 -18.23 -5.51
C THR A 103 0.14 -17.94 -4.31
N PHE A 104 1.24 -17.22 -4.56
CA PHE A 104 2.16 -16.80 -3.54
C PHE A 104 2.29 -15.29 -3.59
N GLU A 105 1.94 -14.60 -2.50
CA GLU A 105 2.14 -13.15 -2.35
C GLU A 105 3.39 -12.93 -1.50
N VAL A 106 4.50 -12.67 -2.16
CA VAL A 106 5.81 -12.57 -1.53
C VAL A 106 6.47 -11.23 -1.83
N GLU A 107 7.24 -10.71 -0.89
CA GLU A 107 7.98 -9.46 -1.09
C GLU A 107 9.16 -9.65 -2.05
N ASN A 108 9.90 -10.75 -1.89
CA ASN A 108 11.03 -11.13 -2.72
C ASN A 108 11.20 -12.67 -2.74
N LEU A 109 12.10 -13.15 -3.58
CA LEU A 109 12.41 -14.57 -3.76
C LEU A 109 13.83 -14.93 -3.29
N ASP A 110 14.49 -14.08 -2.50
CA ASP A 110 15.89 -14.24 -2.11
C ASP A 110 16.13 -15.53 -1.32
N ASN A 111 15.14 -15.97 -0.55
CA ASN A 111 15.20 -17.20 0.24
C ASN A 111 14.62 -18.43 -0.49
N ALA A 112 14.25 -18.32 -1.75
CA ALA A 112 13.77 -19.44 -2.56
C ALA A 112 14.95 -20.11 -3.29
N SER A 113 14.93 -21.44 -3.37
CA SER A 113 15.92 -22.15 -4.17
C SER A 113 15.70 -21.83 -5.68
N PRO A 114 16.76 -21.81 -6.50
CA PRO A 114 16.62 -21.65 -7.96
C PRO A 114 15.66 -22.66 -8.58
N ALA A 115 15.63 -23.89 -8.02
CA ALA A 115 14.72 -24.94 -8.46
C ALA A 115 13.24 -24.58 -8.21
N THR A 116 12.92 -23.96 -7.08
CA THR A 116 11.58 -23.48 -6.76
C THR A 116 11.19 -22.31 -7.66
N VAL A 117 12.10 -21.35 -7.85
CA VAL A 117 11.86 -20.17 -8.69
C VAL A 117 11.54 -20.55 -10.13
N SER A 118 12.29 -21.53 -10.70
CA SER A 118 12.09 -21.99 -12.08
C SER A 118 10.74 -22.69 -12.34
N ARG A 119 10.06 -23.16 -11.27
CA ARG A 119 8.76 -23.81 -11.33
C ARG A 119 7.58 -22.84 -11.20
N CYS A 120 7.85 -21.61 -10.81
CA CYS A 120 6.81 -20.62 -10.57
C CYS A 120 6.61 -19.71 -11.79
N GLY A 121 5.37 -19.43 -12.15
CA GLY A 121 5.02 -18.33 -13.03
C GLY A 121 5.09 -17.02 -12.25
N ILE A 122 6.07 -16.17 -12.54
CA ILE A 122 6.31 -14.95 -11.78
C ILE A 122 5.58 -13.80 -12.44
N ILE A 123 4.77 -13.09 -11.63
CA ILE A 123 4.16 -11.81 -11.98
C ILE A 123 4.81 -10.76 -11.10
N TYR A 124 5.66 -9.94 -11.68
CA TYR A 124 6.29 -8.83 -10.96
C TYR A 124 5.32 -7.65 -10.89
N VAL A 125 5.00 -7.21 -9.68
CA VAL A 125 4.16 -6.03 -9.43
C VAL A 125 5.05 -4.97 -8.81
N SER A 126 5.37 -3.94 -9.60
CA SER A 126 6.19 -2.81 -9.15
C SER A 126 5.31 -1.70 -8.57
N PRO A 127 5.74 -1.00 -7.51
CA PRO A 127 5.02 0.17 -7.01
C PRO A 127 4.70 1.22 -8.08
N PRO A 128 5.57 1.53 -9.07
CA PRO A 128 5.26 2.42 -10.18
C PRO A 128 4.12 1.95 -11.09
N ASP A 129 3.87 0.63 -11.18
CA ASP A 129 2.85 0.10 -12.10
C ASP A 129 1.43 0.46 -11.66
N LEU A 130 1.21 0.60 -10.36
CA LEU A 130 -0.09 1.03 -9.82
C LEU A 130 -0.20 2.56 -9.77
N GLY A 131 0.92 3.27 -9.56
CA GLY A 131 0.93 4.70 -9.32
C GLY A 131 0.39 5.10 -7.94
N TRP A 132 0.17 6.37 -7.76
CA TRP A 132 -0.38 6.96 -6.52
C TRP A 132 -1.83 7.43 -6.70
N GLU A 133 -2.27 7.58 -7.93
CA GLU A 133 -3.56 8.13 -8.33
C GLU A 133 -4.75 7.34 -7.73
N PRO A 134 -4.75 5.99 -7.75
CA PRO A 134 -5.84 5.21 -7.17
C PRO A 134 -6.04 5.43 -5.67
N LEU A 135 -4.95 5.69 -4.93
CA LEU A 135 -5.04 6.01 -3.50
C LEU A 135 -5.77 7.34 -3.28
N PHE A 136 -5.47 8.33 -4.12
CA PHE A 136 -6.08 9.64 -4.08
C PHE A 136 -7.56 9.59 -4.46
N ASP A 137 -7.89 8.87 -5.54
CA ASP A 137 -9.28 8.67 -5.99
C ASP A 137 -10.13 7.97 -4.93
N THR A 138 -9.58 6.95 -4.28
CA THR A 138 -10.26 6.23 -3.21
C THR A 138 -10.55 7.15 -2.03
N TRP A 139 -9.55 7.93 -1.59
CA TRP A 139 -9.73 8.90 -0.50
C TRP A 139 -10.80 9.94 -0.84
N SER A 140 -10.78 10.47 -2.05
CA SER A 140 -11.76 11.48 -2.51
C SER A 140 -13.18 10.92 -2.54
N LYS A 141 -13.36 9.68 -3.04
CA LYS A 141 -14.65 8.99 -3.05
C LYS A 141 -15.17 8.70 -1.65
N ASP A 142 -14.32 8.13 -0.80
CA ASP A 142 -14.66 7.83 0.61
C ASP A 142 -15.12 9.07 1.36
N ARG A 143 -14.47 10.20 1.11
CA ARG A 143 -14.82 11.47 1.72
C ARG A 143 -16.17 12.00 1.25
N ALA A 144 -16.47 11.87 -0.04
CA ALA A 144 -17.75 12.24 -0.62
C ALA A 144 -18.91 11.33 -0.12
N GLU A 145 -18.71 10.01 -0.09
CA GLU A 145 -19.72 9.03 0.33
C GLU A 145 -20.06 9.14 1.81
N LYS A 146 -19.06 9.36 2.68
CA LYS A 146 -19.26 9.46 4.14
C LYS A 146 -19.93 10.77 4.55
N LYS A 147 -20.38 11.61 3.61
CA LYS A 147 -20.98 12.93 3.86
C LYS A 147 -20.17 13.77 4.87
N GLN A 148 -18.87 13.70 4.78
CA GLN A 148 -17.96 14.46 5.63
C GLN A 148 -17.89 15.92 5.16
N ASN A 149 -19.03 16.59 5.03
CA ASN A 149 -19.18 17.97 4.53
C ASN A 149 -18.36 18.30 3.26
N CYS A 150 -18.06 17.28 2.46
CA CYS A 150 -17.40 17.43 1.19
C CYS A 150 -18.45 17.94 0.20
N SER A 151 -18.40 19.21 -0.16
CA SER A 151 -19.16 19.73 -1.29
C SER A 151 -18.55 19.22 -2.59
N ASN A 152 -19.33 19.13 -3.65
CA ASN A 152 -18.79 18.85 -4.99
C ASN A 152 -17.68 19.83 -5.37
N GLU A 153 -17.77 21.08 -4.89
CA GLU A 153 -16.73 22.11 -5.06
C GLU A 153 -15.39 21.75 -4.42
N GLU A 154 -15.39 21.12 -3.25
CA GLU A 154 -14.15 20.69 -2.58
C GLU A 154 -13.40 19.62 -3.39
N ALA A 155 -14.12 18.70 -4.03
CA ALA A 155 -13.52 17.70 -4.93
C ALA A 155 -12.90 18.37 -6.19
N ASP A 156 -13.58 19.38 -6.73
CA ASP A 156 -13.06 20.16 -7.88
C ASP A 156 -11.82 20.98 -7.49
N TRP A 157 -11.82 21.59 -6.31
CA TRP A 157 -10.62 22.30 -5.80
C TRP A 157 -9.45 21.35 -5.60
N LEU A 158 -9.72 20.18 -5.03
CA LEU A 158 -8.71 19.16 -4.79
C LEU A 158 -8.06 18.73 -6.11
N SER A 159 -8.85 18.38 -7.13
CA SER A 159 -8.37 18.06 -8.47
C SER A 159 -7.55 19.19 -9.10
N THR A 160 -8.04 20.43 -8.96
CA THR A 160 -7.34 21.62 -9.44
C THR A 160 -5.96 21.79 -8.78
N PHE A 161 -5.88 21.57 -7.46
CA PHE A 161 -4.63 21.71 -6.69
C PHE A 161 -3.67 20.57 -6.94
N VAL A 162 -4.16 19.35 -7.13
CA VAL A 162 -3.32 18.23 -7.56
C VAL A 162 -2.65 18.53 -8.90
N THR A 163 -3.44 18.97 -9.87
CA THR A 163 -2.89 19.37 -11.18
C THR A 163 -1.90 20.53 -11.04
N LYS A 164 -2.22 21.54 -10.23
CA LYS A 164 -1.37 22.74 -10.04
C LYS A 164 -0.03 22.41 -9.37
N TYR A 165 -0.03 21.60 -8.31
CA TYR A 165 1.12 21.43 -7.42
C TYR A 165 1.86 20.11 -7.59
N ILE A 166 1.22 19.07 -8.14
CA ILE A 166 1.82 17.74 -8.27
C ILE A 166 2.09 17.42 -9.75
N GLU A 167 1.07 17.52 -10.62
CA GLU A 167 1.20 17.10 -12.01
C GLU A 167 1.99 18.10 -12.86
N LYS A 168 1.61 19.38 -12.90
CA LYS A 168 2.27 20.40 -13.73
C LYS A 168 3.76 20.56 -13.44
N PRO A 169 4.22 20.64 -12.17
CA PRO A 169 5.65 20.67 -11.88
C PRO A 169 6.31 19.32 -12.06
N ASN A 170 5.55 18.27 -12.41
CA ASN A 170 6.01 16.89 -12.47
C ASN A 170 6.77 16.50 -11.19
N LEU A 171 6.10 16.70 -10.06
CA LEU A 171 6.71 16.63 -8.73
C LEU A 171 7.39 15.29 -8.49
N GLN A 172 6.81 14.19 -9.00
CA GLN A 172 7.41 12.87 -8.89
C GLN A 172 8.81 12.81 -9.50
N ILE A 173 8.99 13.32 -10.71
CA ILE A 173 10.30 13.35 -11.38
C ILE A 173 11.24 14.36 -10.71
N ALA A 174 10.72 15.53 -10.32
CA ALA A 174 11.51 16.54 -9.63
C ALA A 174 12.10 15.98 -8.33
N LEU A 175 11.32 15.23 -7.57
CA LEU A 175 11.74 14.61 -6.32
C LEU A 175 12.78 13.49 -6.50
N GLN A 176 12.77 12.78 -7.62
CA GLN A 176 13.75 11.74 -7.93
C GLN A 176 15.10 12.31 -8.36
N LYS A 177 15.14 13.53 -8.92
CA LYS A 177 16.31 14.14 -9.52
C LYS A 177 16.92 15.22 -8.61
N GLY A 178 17.73 14.79 -7.65
CA GLY A 178 18.66 15.70 -7.02
C GLY A 178 18.22 16.37 -5.71
N TYR A 179 17.27 15.82 -4.99
CA TYR A 179 17.04 16.13 -3.58
C TYR A 179 17.70 15.08 -2.69
N LEU A 180 18.37 15.51 -1.64
CA LEU A 180 18.94 14.61 -0.64
C LEU A 180 17.91 14.28 0.42
N TYR A 181 17.62 13.00 0.56
CA TYR A 181 16.70 12.48 1.55
C TYR A 181 17.43 11.91 2.73
N MET A 182 16.93 12.17 3.92
CA MET A 182 17.38 11.47 5.13
C MET A 182 17.10 9.97 5.05
N MET A 183 16.02 9.58 4.36
CA MET A 183 15.68 8.19 4.05
C MET A 183 14.87 8.10 2.75
N PRO A 184 15.02 7.04 1.96
CA PRO A 184 14.22 6.81 0.77
C PRO A 184 12.72 6.70 1.12
N CYS A 185 11.88 7.39 0.37
CA CYS A 185 10.44 7.36 0.58
C CYS A 185 9.71 7.31 -0.78
N PRO A 186 9.03 6.21 -1.10
CA PRO A 186 8.25 6.07 -2.32
C PRO A 186 7.12 7.11 -2.43
N MET A 187 6.74 7.45 -3.65
CA MET A 187 5.69 8.43 -3.93
C MET A 187 4.36 8.08 -3.26
N ILE A 188 3.98 6.81 -3.27
CA ILE A 188 2.74 6.34 -2.64
C ILE A 188 2.70 6.60 -1.13
N ILE A 189 3.82 6.47 -0.44
CA ILE A 189 3.93 6.75 1.00
C ILE A 189 3.76 8.27 1.25
N ARG A 190 4.37 9.12 0.40
CA ARG A 190 4.22 10.57 0.49
C ARG A 190 2.78 11.01 0.29
N VAL A 191 2.10 10.44 -0.72
CA VAL A 191 0.67 10.70 -0.97
C VAL A 191 -0.19 10.20 0.19
N SER A 192 0.06 9.01 0.72
CA SER A 192 -0.64 8.49 1.90
C SER A 192 -0.48 9.41 3.10
N GLN A 193 0.75 9.88 3.37
CA GLN A 193 1.04 10.84 4.43
C GLN A 193 0.33 12.17 4.21
N PHE A 194 0.33 12.67 2.97
CA PHE A 194 -0.37 13.89 2.57
C PHE A 194 -1.87 13.79 2.85
N LEU A 195 -2.52 12.72 2.44
CA LEU A 195 -3.96 12.50 2.65
C LEU A 195 -4.30 12.37 4.14
N THR A 196 -3.42 11.73 4.93
CA THR A 196 -3.55 11.61 6.38
C THR A 196 -3.47 12.98 7.05
N LEU A 197 -2.47 13.80 6.71
CA LEU A 197 -2.33 15.16 7.24
C LEU A 197 -3.49 16.04 6.82
N LEU A 198 -3.90 15.99 5.55
CA LEU A 198 -5.03 16.78 5.05
C LEU A 198 -6.33 16.40 5.78
N THR A 199 -6.54 15.12 6.04
CA THR A 199 -7.67 14.67 6.86
C THR A 199 -7.60 15.24 8.28
N ALA A 200 -6.42 15.21 8.90
CA ALA A 200 -6.22 15.70 10.26
C ALA A 200 -6.46 17.20 10.39
N VAL A 201 -5.95 18.03 9.46
CA VAL A 201 -6.15 19.48 9.51
C VAL A 201 -7.58 19.91 9.18
N LEU A 202 -8.32 19.11 8.41
CA LEU A 202 -9.73 19.35 8.10
C LEU A 202 -10.69 18.84 9.19
N LEU A 203 -10.23 17.97 10.07
CA LEU A 203 -11.07 17.34 11.10
C LEU A 203 -11.75 18.35 12.04
N PRO A 204 -11.12 19.42 12.54
CA PRO A 204 -11.77 20.44 13.38
C PRO A 204 -12.95 21.13 12.69
N HIS A 205 -12.82 21.44 11.38
CA HIS A 205 -13.91 22.03 10.59
C HIS A 205 -15.08 21.07 10.46
N LEU A 206 -14.80 19.77 10.23
CA LEU A 206 -15.83 18.73 10.18
C LEU A 206 -16.58 18.59 11.51
N GLN A 207 -15.87 18.60 12.62
CA GLN A 207 -16.47 18.48 13.96
C GLN A 207 -17.35 19.65 14.31
N LYS A 208 -16.98 20.86 13.91
CA LYS A 208 -17.77 22.09 14.12
C LYS A 208 -18.80 22.36 13.04
N GLN A 209 -18.87 21.54 11.99
CA GLN A 209 -19.72 21.73 10.81
C GLN A 209 -19.48 23.08 10.11
N GLU A 210 -18.25 23.58 10.15
CA GLU A 210 -17.83 24.81 9.50
C GLU A 210 -17.42 24.54 8.05
N ALA A 211 -17.92 25.37 7.12
CA ALA A 211 -17.48 25.32 5.74
C ALA A 211 -16.04 25.87 5.61
N VAL A 212 -15.20 25.17 4.84
CA VAL A 212 -13.87 25.62 4.48
C VAL A 212 -13.96 26.33 3.14
N ASP A 213 -13.46 27.56 3.05
CA ASP A 213 -13.39 28.26 1.78
C ASP A 213 -12.19 27.78 0.93
N LYS A 214 -12.22 28.08 -0.36
CA LYS A 214 -11.18 27.67 -1.30
C LYS A 214 -9.77 28.13 -0.90
N LYS A 215 -9.64 29.33 -0.34
CA LYS A 215 -8.33 29.89 0.08
C LYS A 215 -7.77 29.13 1.28
N CYS A 216 -8.60 28.89 2.27
CA CYS A 216 -8.21 28.11 3.46
C CYS A 216 -7.85 26.68 3.07
N PHE A 217 -8.64 26.06 2.18
CA PHE A 217 -8.34 24.72 1.68
C PHE A 217 -6.99 24.68 0.94
N GLU A 218 -6.69 25.68 0.13
CA GLU A 218 -5.39 25.78 -0.56
C GLU A 218 -4.22 25.96 0.41
N LEU A 219 -4.37 26.73 1.50
CA LEU A 219 -3.37 26.84 2.56
C LEU A 219 -3.10 25.50 3.22
N TYR A 220 -4.13 24.76 3.61
CA TYR A 220 -3.98 23.41 4.17
C TYR A 220 -3.34 22.45 3.18
N PHE A 221 -3.73 22.52 1.91
CA PHE A 221 -3.15 21.70 0.86
C PHE A 221 -1.63 21.94 0.73
N VAL A 222 -1.21 23.21 0.65
CA VAL A 222 0.21 23.59 0.55
C VAL A 222 1.00 23.19 1.80
N TYR A 223 0.44 23.40 2.97
CA TYR A 223 1.03 22.96 4.24
C TYR A 223 1.26 21.45 4.28
N CYS A 224 0.22 20.68 3.98
CA CYS A 224 0.30 19.21 3.96
C CYS A 224 1.27 18.71 2.87
N LEU A 225 1.27 19.36 1.69
CA LEU A 225 2.18 19.05 0.60
C LEU A 225 3.65 19.23 1.03
N ALA A 226 3.97 20.37 1.62
CA ALA A 226 5.33 20.66 2.08
C ALA A 226 5.82 19.58 3.06
N TRP A 227 5.07 19.32 4.12
CA TRP A 227 5.46 18.35 5.13
C TRP A 227 5.51 16.90 4.64
N SER A 228 4.58 16.49 3.79
CA SER A 228 4.53 15.11 3.29
C SER A 228 5.59 14.82 2.23
N PHE A 229 5.90 15.79 1.39
CA PHE A 229 6.79 15.57 0.25
C PHE A 229 8.23 15.97 0.53
N ALA A 230 8.45 17.00 1.32
CA ALA A 230 9.78 17.55 1.58
C ALA A 230 10.16 17.58 3.08
N GLY A 231 9.33 17.07 3.98
CA GLY A 231 9.66 16.99 5.40
C GLY A 231 10.89 16.14 5.72
N LEU A 232 11.22 15.16 4.87
CA LEU A 232 12.41 14.30 5.00
C LEU A 232 13.66 14.86 4.31
N PHE A 233 13.61 16.07 3.77
CA PHE A 233 14.77 16.70 3.15
C PHE A 233 15.69 17.34 4.18
N GLU A 234 16.95 17.49 3.81
CA GLU A 234 17.89 18.36 4.52
C GLU A 234 17.47 19.84 4.38
N ILE A 235 17.97 20.70 5.26
CA ILE A 235 17.56 22.10 5.36
C ILE A 235 17.74 22.86 4.04
N ASP A 236 18.86 22.65 3.36
CA ASP A 236 19.15 23.35 2.10
C ASP A 236 18.20 22.88 0.98
N ASP A 237 17.84 21.61 0.96
CA ASP A 237 16.88 21.06 0.01
C ASP A 237 15.42 21.44 0.33
N ARG A 238 15.06 21.68 1.61
CA ARG A 238 13.79 22.29 1.99
C ARG A 238 13.66 23.71 1.42
N GLN A 239 14.74 24.52 1.51
CA GLN A 239 14.75 25.85 0.89
C GLN A 239 14.63 25.80 -0.63
N ARG A 240 15.31 24.83 -1.25
CA ARG A 240 15.24 24.61 -2.69
C ARG A 240 13.82 24.19 -3.12
N PHE A 241 13.18 23.30 -2.37
CA PHE A 241 11.78 22.90 -2.60
C PHE A 241 10.82 24.10 -2.46
N HIS A 242 10.99 24.93 -1.44
CA HIS A 242 10.19 26.14 -1.25
C HIS A 242 10.28 27.05 -2.47
N ARG A 243 11.48 27.38 -2.96
CA ARG A 243 11.70 28.27 -4.11
C ARG A 243 11.36 27.63 -5.46
N GLU A 244 11.79 26.42 -5.69
CA GLU A 244 11.71 25.81 -7.02
C GLU A 244 10.35 25.20 -7.32
N ILE A 245 9.62 24.77 -6.30
CA ILE A 245 8.31 24.12 -6.46
C ILE A 245 7.19 25.07 -6.01
N LEU A 246 7.18 25.46 -4.74
CA LEU A 246 6.04 26.20 -4.19
C LEU A 246 5.92 27.62 -4.75
N GLU A 247 7.00 28.39 -4.80
CA GLU A 247 6.97 29.76 -5.37
C GLU A 247 6.66 29.72 -6.87
N LYS A 248 7.26 28.83 -7.65
CA LYS A 248 6.99 28.70 -9.09
C LYS A 248 5.54 28.29 -9.40
N CYS A 249 4.89 27.57 -8.49
CA CYS A 249 3.48 27.25 -8.60
C CYS A 249 2.54 28.35 -8.10
N ASN A 250 3.07 29.53 -7.70
CA ASN A 250 2.31 30.61 -7.07
C ASN A 250 1.47 30.08 -5.89
N ALA A 251 2.12 29.34 -4.98
CA ALA A 251 1.48 28.88 -3.77
C ALA A 251 1.22 30.05 -2.81
N PRO A 252 0.14 30.02 -2.02
CA PRO A 252 -0.11 31.00 -0.98
C PRO A 252 0.85 30.77 0.21
N LEU A 253 2.05 31.31 0.13
CA LEU A 253 3.12 31.12 1.11
C LEU A 253 3.11 32.18 2.22
N PRO A 254 3.72 31.89 3.39
CA PRO A 254 3.92 32.90 4.43
C PRO A 254 4.80 34.04 3.92
N GLN A 255 4.57 35.26 4.43
CA GLN A 255 5.40 36.41 4.11
C GLN A 255 6.72 36.35 4.89
N ILE A 256 7.77 35.82 4.26
CA ILE A 256 9.11 35.74 4.81
C ILE A 256 9.92 36.94 4.28
N SER A 257 10.53 37.73 5.20
CA SER A 257 11.40 38.81 4.76
C SER A 257 12.67 38.25 4.10
N ALA A 258 13.22 38.97 3.12
CA ALA A 258 14.44 38.54 2.42
C ALA A 258 15.63 38.37 3.38
N ALA A 259 15.70 39.17 4.44
CA ALA A 259 16.74 39.05 5.48
C ALA A 259 16.60 37.71 6.22
N ARG A 260 15.40 37.34 6.68
CA ARG A 260 15.17 36.08 7.41
C ARG A 260 15.34 34.86 6.50
N ALA A 261 14.92 34.96 5.24
CA ALA A 261 15.12 33.87 4.27
C ALA A 261 16.62 33.61 4.00
N GLN A 262 17.47 34.63 4.03
CA GLN A 262 18.92 34.50 3.80
C GLN A 262 19.72 34.15 5.04
N THR A 263 19.46 34.82 6.17
CA THR A 263 20.23 34.67 7.40
C THR A 263 19.77 33.49 8.26
N GLU A 264 18.45 33.30 8.38
CA GLU A 264 17.84 32.29 9.23
C GLU A 264 17.39 31.04 8.43
N LYS A 265 17.56 31.08 7.10
CA LYS A 265 17.08 30.00 6.20
C LYS A 265 15.60 29.65 6.38
N GLU A 266 14.78 30.63 6.76
CA GLU A 266 13.37 30.48 7.06
C GLU A 266 12.58 30.07 5.80
N THR A 267 11.66 29.16 5.97
CA THR A 267 10.89 28.56 4.88
C THR A 267 9.45 28.31 5.32
N VAL A 268 8.62 27.73 4.46
CA VAL A 268 7.25 27.28 4.79
C VAL A 268 7.21 26.31 5.97
N PHE A 269 8.31 25.61 6.27
CA PHE A 269 8.39 24.63 7.36
C PHE A 269 8.44 25.26 8.75
N ASP A 270 8.72 26.55 8.84
CA ASP A 270 8.76 27.30 10.09
C ASP A 270 7.38 27.86 10.46
N TYR A 271 6.37 27.52 9.67
CA TYR A 271 4.99 28.01 9.82
C TYR A 271 3.98 26.87 9.89
N CYS A 272 2.88 27.10 10.57
CA CYS A 272 1.67 26.31 10.54
C CYS A 272 0.48 27.17 10.06
N VAL A 273 -0.59 26.52 9.66
CA VAL A 273 -1.84 27.21 9.34
C VAL A 273 -2.68 27.30 10.62
N ASP A 274 -2.92 28.50 11.08
CA ASP A 274 -3.77 28.73 12.25
C ASP A 274 -5.24 28.48 11.90
N TYR A 275 -5.90 27.68 12.73
CA TYR A 275 -7.29 27.27 12.52
C TYR A 275 -8.27 28.46 12.62
N GLU A 276 -8.05 29.38 13.59
CA GLU A 276 -8.99 30.49 13.87
C GLU A 276 -8.87 31.59 12.82
N THR A 277 -7.64 32.03 12.53
CA THR A 277 -7.38 33.12 11.61
C THR A 277 -7.33 32.69 10.14
N LYS A 278 -7.22 31.39 9.89
CA LYS A 278 -7.05 30.82 8.52
C LYS A 278 -5.88 31.44 7.75
N THR A 279 -4.80 31.72 8.48
CA THR A 279 -3.57 32.33 7.93
C THR A 279 -2.32 31.59 8.44
N TRP A 280 -1.18 31.86 7.84
CA TRP A 280 0.10 31.36 8.30
C TRP A 280 0.49 32.00 9.65
N LYS A 281 0.97 31.17 10.55
CA LYS A 281 1.48 31.52 11.87
C LYS A 281 2.79 30.79 12.10
N THR A 282 3.77 31.44 12.69
CA THR A 282 5.02 30.77 13.13
C THR A 282 4.75 29.77 14.24
N TRP A 283 5.53 28.70 14.24
CA TRP A 283 5.48 27.70 15.32
C TRP A 283 5.76 28.30 16.68
#